data_d80fc7f1ec3114c6b87de10ed0321cbe
#
_entry.id   d80fc7f1ec3114c6b87de10ed0321cbe
#
_cell.length_a   1.000
_cell.length_b   1.000
_cell.length_c   1.000
_cell.angle_alpha   90.00
_cell.angle_beta   90.00
_cell.angle_gamma   90.00
#
_symmetry.space_group_name_H-M   'P 1'
#
loop_
_entity.id
_entity.type
_entity.pdbx_description
1 polymer ?
#
loop_
_entity_poly.entity_id
_entity_poly.type
_entity_poly.pdbx_seq_one_letter_code
_entity_poly.pdbx_strand_id
1 'polypeptide(L)'
;VTRARSALVSLADTPWYHVVSRCVRRAFLCGKDHYSDRCFEHRRGWIVDRVKQLSAVFAIDVAAYAVMSNHYHLVVRVDAERATSWSRDEVLQRWTQLFDGPPAVRSFLAGRGNTLDAATLRAIEEIAEKYRARLHDLSWFMRMLNESIARQANAEDEVTGRFWEGRFKSQALLDEQAILSAMTYVDLNPIRAQMADTPERSAFTSVAERIGDLTRPPSTISATTASPAASALAPPRAAGAPDSSAGPRSETKFTSLPKQPLMPFDATARLYAAIPFALDDYLELVETAGRCLRSDKRGAIPIQTSKLLDRLGITPDQFITCTTSLMRQFGSAVGAPASLLQLCTARQIKYLRGMAAARGMFERKAA
;
A
#
# COMPACT_ATOMS: atom_id res chain seq x y z
N VAL A 1 -5.08 -16.20 -19.30
CA VAL A 1 -3.84 -16.83 -18.82
C VAL A 1 -3.30 -16.04 -17.64
N THR A 2 -3.06 -16.69 -16.51
CA THR A 2 -2.52 -16.07 -15.28
C THR A 2 -1.02 -15.81 -15.48
N ARG A 3 -0.58 -14.55 -15.40
CA ARG A 3 0.84 -14.20 -15.49
C ARG A 3 1.56 -14.50 -14.16
N ALA A 4 2.85 -14.86 -14.24
CA ALA A 4 3.71 -15.01 -13.07
C ALA A 4 3.82 -13.66 -12.33
N ARG A 5 3.94 -13.70 -10.99
CA ARG A 5 4.03 -12.46 -10.19
C ARG A 5 5.31 -11.68 -10.51
N SER A 6 6.42 -12.35 -10.72
CA SER A 6 7.70 -11.76 -11.14
C SER A 6 7.61 -10.96 -12.45
N ALA A 7 6.66 -11.31 -13.33
CA ALA A 7 6.41 -10.54 -14.55
C ALA A 7 5.51 -9.31 -14.32
N LEU A 8 4.90 -9.17 -13.16
CA LEU A 8 4.00 -8.06 -12.81
C LEU A 8 4.61 -7.11 -11.79
N VAL A 9 5.47 -7.63 -10.92
CA VAL A 9 6.15 -6.87 -9.86
C VAL A 9 7.65 -7.13 -10.00
N SER A 10 8.40 -6.10 -10.38
CA SER A 10 9.85 -6.12 -10.57
C SER A 10 10.42 -4.78 -10.12
N LEU A 11 11.27 -4.79 -9.11
CA LEU A 11 11.90 -3.57 -8.59
C LEU A 11 12.94 -2.99 -9.55
N ALA A 12 13.37 -3.77 -10.56
CA ALA A 12 14.20 -3.26 -11.64
C ALA A 12 13.43 -2.28 -12.56
N ASP A 13 12.11 -2.37 -12.60
CA ASP A 13 11.28 -1.47 -13.42
C ASP A 13 10.89 -0.20 -12.66
N THR A 14 10.41 -0.37 -11.44
CA THR A 14 9.97 0.71 -10.54
C THR A 14 9.77 0.17 -9.12
N PRO A 15 9.99 1.00 -8.08
CA PRO A 15 9.56 0.66 -6.73
C PRO A 15 8.08 0.94 -6.47
N TRP A 16 7.35 1.60 -7.38
CA TRP A 16 5.99 2.09 -7.18
C TRP A 16 4.93 1.20 -7.81
N TYR A 17 3.89 0.86 -7.03
CA TYR A 17 2.81 -0.01 -7.48
C TYR A 17 1.45 0.48 -7.02
N HIS A 18 0.48 0.45 -7.93
CA HIS A 18 -0.93 0.50 -7.59
C HIS A 18 -1.45 -0.94 -7.48
N VAL A 19 -2.04 -1.29 -6.34
CA VAL A 19 -2.57 -2.64 -6.09
C VAL A 19 -4.04 -2.60 -5.70
N VAL A 20 -4.77 -3.66 -6.07
CA VAL A 20 -6.20 -3.79 -5.82
C VAL A 20 -6.53 -5.22 -5.39
N SER A 21 -7.28 -5.37 -4.30
CA SER A 21 -7.89 -6.63 -3.92
C SER A 21 -9.41 -6.48 -3.86
N ARG A 22 -10.13 -7.45 -4.41
CA ARG A 22 -11.59 -7.47 -4.45
C ARG A 22 -12.12 -8.74 -3.79
N CYS A 23 -13.16 -8.61 -2.96
CA CYS A 23 -13.85 -9.75 -2.38
C CYS A 23 -14.81 -10.41 -3.38
N VAL A 24 -15.19 -11.65 -3.13
CA VAL A 24 -16.20 -12.36 -3.91
C VAL A 24 -17.56 -11.67 -3.80
N ARG A 25 -18.41 -11.78 -4.85
CA ARG A 25 -19.66 -11.01 -4.96
C ARG A 25 -20.62 -11.11 -3.78
N ARG A 26 -20.64 -12.23 -3.06
CA ARG A 26 -21.54 -12.47 -1.92
C ARG A 26 -20.95 -12.10 -0.57
N ALA A 27 -19.64 -11.83 -0.51
CA ALA A 27 -19.00 -11.34 0.70
C ALA A 27 -18.89 -9.81 0.59
N PHE A 28 -19.64 -9.10 1.43
CA PHE A 28 -19.43 -7.67 1.59
C PHE A 28 -18.12 -7.46 2.34
N LEU A 29 -17.21 -6.75 1.71
CA LEU A 29 -16.01 -6.31 2.42
C LEU A 29 -16.40 -5.32 3.51
N CYS A 30 -17.17 -4.28 3.14
CA CYS A 30 -17.62 -3.20 4.02
C CYS A 30 -19.00 -2.70 3.54
N GLY A 31 -19.69 -1.95 4.41
CA GLY A 31 -20.98 -1.35 4.09
C GLY A 31 -22.16 -2.13 4.64
N LYS A 32 -23.36 -1.64 4.35
CA LYS A 32 -24.61 -2.29 4.75
C LYS A 32 -25.00 -3.34 3.70
N ASP A 33 -25.18 -4.57 4.16
CA ASP A 33 -25.76 -5.64 3.35
C ASP A 33 -27.28 -5.53 3.38
N HIS A 34 -27.87 -5.15 2.27
CA HIS A 34 -29.33 -4.99 2.16
C HIS A 34 -30.11 -6.31 2.24
N TYR A 35 -29.44 -7.45 2.07
CA TYR A 35 -30.08 -8.75 2.14
C TYR A 35 -30.19 -9.28 3.58
N SER A 36 -29.09 -9.17 4.35
CA SER A 36 -29.03 -9.62 5.75
C SER A 36 -29.29 -8.50 6.76
N ASP A 37 -29.44 -7.25 6.32
CA ASP A 37 -29.51 -6.00 7.10
C ASP A 37 -28.31 -5.76 8.04
N ARG A 38 -27.24 -6.55 7.90
CA ARG A 38 -25.99 -6.41 8.68
C ARG A 38 -25.14 -5.26 8.14
N CYS A 39 -24.45 -4.56 9.06
CA CYS A 39 -23.53 -3.49 8.72
C CYS A 39 -22.09 -3.93 8.98
N PHE A 40 -21.25 -3.86 7.93
CA PHE A 40 -19.83 -4.24 7.95
C PHE A 40 -18.88 -3.04 7.81
N GLU A 41 -19.36 -1.83 8.10
CA GLU A 41 -18.54 -0.61 7.97
C GLU A 41 -17.25 -0.65 8.82
N HIS A 42 -17.28 -1.27 9.99
CA HIS A 42 -16.14 -1.43 10.89
C HIS A 42 -14.96 -2.17 10.24
N ARG A 43 -15.21 -3.02 9.24
CA ARG A 43 -14.15 -3.75 8.51
C ARG A 43 -13.21 -2.82 7.73
N ARG A 44 -13.65 -1.59 7.40
CA ARG A 44 -12.77 -0.59 6.78
C ARG A 44 -11.63 -0.22 7.72
N GLY A 45 -11.94 -0.04 9.00
CA GLY A 45 -10.94 0.21 10.04
C GLY A 45 -9.92 -0.93 10.14
N TRP A 46 -10.35 -2.20 10.06
CA TRP A 46 -9.43 -3.34 10.08
C TRP A 46 -8.41 -3.29 8.95
N ILE A 47 -8.85 -2.92 7.74
CA ILE A 47 -7.97 -2.84 6.57
C ILE A 47 -6.96 -1.73 6.75
N VAL A 48 -7.40 -0.52 7.12
CA VAL A 48 -6.52 0.63 7.32
C VAL A 48 -5.50 0.35 8.41
N ASP A 49 -5.94 -0.18 9.54
CA ASP A 49 -5.07 -0.54 10.66
C ASP A 49 -4.03 -1.58 10.25
N ARG A 50 -4.46 -2.63 9.56
CA ARG A 50 -3.56 -3.68 9.10
C ARG A 50 -2.55 -3.19 8.07
N VAL A 51 -2.96 -2.34 7.14
CA VAL A 51 -2.06 -1.69 6.17
C VAL A 51 -0.95 -0.91 6.89
N LYS A 52 -1.31 -0.07 7.87
CA LYS A 52 -0.36 0.73 8.65
C LYS A 52 0.55 -0.13 9.53
N GLN A 53 0.02 -1.18 10.15
CA GLN A 53 0.79 -2.14 10.94
C GLN A 53 1.81 -2.90 10.08
N LEU A 54 1.39 -3.37 8.92
CA LEU A 54 2.31 -4.07 8.01
C LEU A 54 3.37 -3.13 7.44
N SER A 55 3.05 -1.87 7.14
CA SER A 55 4.04 -0.87 6.72
C SER A 55 5.09 -0.59 7.80
N ALA A 56 4.76 -0.71 9.09
CA ALA A 56 5.73 -0.58 10.17
C ALA A 56 6.71 -1.76 10.24
N VAL A 57 6.32 -2.94 9.73
CA VAL A 57 7.14 -4.16 9.73
C VAL A 57 7.92 -4.33 8.44
N PHE A 58 7.26 -4.14 7.30
CA PHE A 58 7.84 -4.28 5.96
C PHE A 58 8.60 -3.02 5.52
N ALA A 59 9.52 -3.18 4.59
CA ALA A 59 10.11 -2.05 3.86
C ALA A 59 9.18 -1.61 2.72
N ILE A 60 7.93 -1.29 3.05
CA ILE A 60 6.90 -0.88 2.09
C ILE A 60 6.11 0.29 2.68
N ASP A 61 6.17 1.41 2.00
CA ASP A 61 5.47 2.64 2.39
C ASP A 61 4.17 2.79 1.62
N VAL A 62 3.16 3.40 2.24
CA VAL A 62 1.86 3.65 1.62
C VAL A 62 1.73 5.12 1.28
N ALA A 63 1.58 5.42 -0.01
CA ALA A 63 1.38 6.76 -0.52
C ALA A 63 -0.10 7.14 -0.58
N ALA A 64 -0.96 6.22 -1.01
CA ALA A 64 -2.40 6.45 -1.03
C ALA A 64 -3.18 5.15 -0.79
N TYR A 65 -4.40 5.28 -0.25
CA TYR A 65 -5.32 4.18 -0.10
C TYR A 65 -6.78 4.62 -0.19
N ALA A 66 -7.65 3.69 -0.60
CA ALA A 66 -9.09 3.84 -0.50
C ALA A 66 -9.76 2.48 -0.23
N VAL A 67 -10.60 2.41 0.80
CA VAL A 67 -11.36 1.21 1.14
C VAL A 67 -12.80 1.37 0.69
N MET A 68 -13.18 0.62 -0.34
CA MET A 68 -14.50 0.62 -0.95
C MET A 68 -15.38 -0.49 -0.37
N SER A 69 -16.65 -0.54 -0.78
CA SER A 69 -17.61 -1.54 -0.25
C SER A 69 -17.23 -3.00 -0.55
N ASN A 70 -16.57 -3.29 -1.66
CA ASN A 70 -16.21 -4.66 -2.08
C ASN A 70 -14.76 -4.84 -2.54
N HIS A 71 -13.93 -3.81 -2.43
CA HIS A 71 -12.50 -3.86 -2.78
C HIS A 71 -11.76 -2.71 -2.10
N TYR A 72 -10.45 -2.79 -2.10
CA TYR A 72 -9.60 -1.66 -1.69
C TYR A 72 -8.47 -1.44 -2.69
N HIS A 73 -7.98 -0.22 -2.71
CA HIS A 73 -6.84 0.23 -3.50
C HIS A 73 -5.71 0.68 -2.58
N LEU A 74 -4.46 0.40 -2.97
CA LEU A 74 -3.27 0.98 -2.34
C LEU A 74 -2.34 1.48 -3.45
N VAL A 75 -1.68 2.62 -3.21
CA VAL A 75 -0.48 3.04 -3.92
C VAL A 75 0.68 2.89 -2.94
N VAL A 76 1.64 2.06 -3.27
CA VAL A 76 2.76 1.69 -2.39
C VAL A 76 4.11 1.87 -3.07
N ARG A 77 5.13 2.14 -2.26
CA ARG A 77 6.54 2.13 -2.65
C ARG A 77 7.27 1.02 -1.89
N VAL A 78 7.94 0.15 -2.61
CA VAL A 78 8.80 -0.89 -2.05
C VAL A 78 10.21 -0.35 -1.91
N ASP A 79 10.75 -0.37 -0.71
CA ASP A 79 12.06 0.17 -0.38
C ASP A 79 13.07 -0.95 -0.11
N ALA A 80 13.64 -1.51 -1.19
CA ALA A 80 14.61 -2.59 -1.09
C ALA A 80 15.92 -2.14 -0.43
N GLU A 81 16.34 -0.88 -0.62
CA GLU A 81 17.56 -0.34 -0.02
C GLU A 81 17.43 -0.27 1.50
N ARG A 82 16.29 0.22 2.00
CA ARG A 82 15.98 0.19 3.44
C ARG A 82 16.01 -1.23 4.00
N ALA A 83 15.43 -2.21 3.31
CA ALA A 83 15.48 -3.60 3.76
C ALA A 83 16.91 -4.16 3.80
N THR A 84 17.75 -3.76 2.84
CA THR A 84 19.15 -4.16 2.77
C THR A 84 19.98 -3.53 3.88
N SER A 85 19.65 -2.30 4.32
CA SER A 85 20.36 -1.61 5.39
C SER A 85 20.07 -2.17 6.79
N TRP A 86 19.01 -2.95 6.98
CA TRP A 86 18.69 -3.53 8.28
C TRP A 86 19.72 -4.56 8.72
N SER A 87 20.06 -4.56 9.99
CA SER A 87 20.89 -5.61 10.57
C SER A 87 20.15 -6.95 10.58
N ARG A 88 20.91 -8.05 10.72
CA ARG A 88 20.32 -9.40 10.90
C ARG A 88 19.30 -9.40 12.04
N ASP A 89 19.67 -8.84 13.17
CA ASP A 89 18.84 -8.83 14.39
C ASP A 89 17.54 -8.05 14.17
N GLU A 90 17.62 -6.91 13.49
CA GLU A 90 16.43 -6.13 13.10
C GLU A 90 15.52 -6.89 12.15
N VAL A 91 16.07 -7.57 11.16
CA VAL A 91 15.30 -8.42 10.24
C VAL A 91 14.56 -9.54 10.99
N LEU A 92 15.26 -10.24 11.89
CA LEU A 92 14.66 -11.28 12.70
C LEU A 92 13.56 -10.74 13.63
N GLN A 93 13.81 -9.60 14.30
CA GLN A 93 12.82 -8.94 15.16
C GLN A 93 11.57 -8.53 14.37
N ARG A 94 11.71 -7.89 13.19
CA ARG A 94 10.61 -7.50 12.34
C ARG A 94 9.77 -8.70 11.92
N TRP A 95 10.41 -9.76 11.41
CA TRP A 95 9.70 -10.94 10.95
C TRP A 95 8.99 -11.67 12.10
N THR A 96 9.60 -11.75 13.26
CA THR A 96 9.01 -12.44 14.42
C THR A 96 7.87 -11.69 15.09
N GLN A 97 7.59 -10.44 14.68
CA GLN A 97 6.33 -9.76 15.01
C GLN A 97 5.14 -10.39 14.28
N LEU A 98 5.35 -11.00 13.12
CA LEU A 98 4.31 -11.62 12.30
C LEU A 98 4.19 -13.13 12.50
N PHE A 99 5.31 -13.81 12.72
CA PHE A 99 5.39 -15.28 12.80
C PHE A 99 6.21 -15.73 14.01
N ASP A 100 5.91 -16.91 14.53
CA ASP A 100 6.81 -17.56 15.49
C ASP A 100 8.02 -18.12 14.72
N GLY A 101 9.18 -17.56 14.93
CA GLY A 101 10.41 -18.04 14.31
C GLY A 101 10.79 -19.45 14.80
N PRO A 102 11.72 -20.16 14.12
CA PRO A 102 12.30 -21.41 14.59
C PRO A 102 12.86 -21.28 16.01
N PRO A 103 12.96 -22.39 16.76
CA PRO A 103 13.51 -22.35 18.14
C PRO A 103 14.87 -21.69 18.25
N ALA A 104 15.77 -21.93 17.29
CA ALA A 104 17.09 -21.29 17.24
C ALA A 104 17.01 -19.76 17.14
N VAL A 105 16.12 -19.23 16.28
CA VAL A 105 15.90 -17.78 16.15
C VAL A 105 15.32 -17.20 17.42
N ARG A 106 14.37 -17.88 18.06
CA ARG A 106 13.80 -17.43 19.34
C ARG A 106 14.86 -17.43 20.47
N SER A 107 15.71 -18.46 20.53
CA SER A 107 16.84 -18.52 21.48
C SER A 107 17.82 -17.39 21.24
N PHE A 108 18.16 -17.15 19.98
CA PHE A 108 19.05 -16.05 19.59
C PHE A 108 18.49 -14.69 20.02
N LEU A 109 17.25 -14.37 19.66
CA LEU A 109 16.59 -13.12 20.04
C LEU A 109 16.37 -12.96 21.56
N ALA A 110 16.35 -14.07 22.30
CA ALA A 110 16.31 -14.07 23.77
C ALA A 110 17.70 -13.85 24.42
N GLY A 111 18.71 -13.45 23.65
CA GLY A 111 20.06 -13.16 24.14
C GLY A 111 20.94 -14.39 24.38
N ARG A 112 20.50 -15.58 23.98
CA ARG A 112 21.26 -16.83 24.14
C ARG A 112 22.15 -17.16 22.94
N GLY A 113 22.51 -16.17 22.12
CA GLY A 113 23.37 -16.36 20.94
C GLY A 113 24.73 -16.98 21.28
N ASN A 114 25.32 -16.64 22.44
CA ASN A 114 26.61 -17.15 22.88
C ASN A 114 26.60 -18.66 23.24
N THR A 115 25.43 -19.27 23.41
CA THR A 115 25.28 -20.71 23.72
C THR A 115 25.04 -21.54 22.45
N LEU A 116 24.93 -20.90 21.29
CA LEU A 116 24.68 -21.56 20.01
C LEU A 116 26.00 -21.91 19.31
N ASP A 117 26.06 -23.07 18.69
CA ASP A 117 27.20 -23.46 17.88
C ASP A 117 27.29 -22.69 16.56
N ALA A 118 28.45 -22.73 15.92
CA ALA A 118 28.72 -22.00 14.69
C ALA A 118 27.81 -22.44 13.51
N ALA A 119 27.36 -23.69 13.47
CA ALA A 119 26.47 -24.18 12.43
C ALA A 119 25.06 -23.59 12.60
N THR A 120 24.57 -23.56 13.84
CA THR A 120 23.28 -22.93 14.19
C THR A 120 23.31 -21.41 13.90
N LEU A 121 24.39 -20.70 14.21
CA LEU A 121 24.53 -19.26 13.89
C LEU A 121 24.50 -19.01 12.38
N ARG A 122 25.16 -19.84 11.57
CA ARG A 122 25.08 -19.76 10.10
C ARG A 122 23.66 -20.01 9.58
N ALA A 123 22.97 -20.99 10.12
CA ALA A 123 21.57 -21.24 9.76
C ALA A 123 20.65 -20.06 10.11
N ILE A 124 20.90 -19.36 11.23
CA ILE A 124 20.17 -18.12 11.60
C ILE A 124 20.43 -17.02 10.59
N GLU A 125 21.66 -16.86 10.10
CA GLU A 125 22.02 -15.87 9.06
C GLU A 125 21.24 -16.16 7.76
N GLU A 126 21.23 -17.41 7.29
CA GLU A 126 20.46 -17.82 6.10
C GLU A 126 18.96 -17.58 6.27
N ILE A 127 18.42 -17.79 7.47
CA ILE A 127 17.02 -17.49 7.80
C ILE A 127 16.78 -15.98 7.75
N ALA A 128 17.67 -15.17 8.29
CA ALA A 128 17.56 -13.72 8.26
C ALA A 128 17.53 -13.20 6.81
N GLU A 129 18.38 -13.71 5.92
CA GLU A 129 18.37 -13.32 4.52
C GLU A 129 17.06 -13.71 3.80
N LYS A 130 16.51 -14.89 4.10
CA LYS A 130 15.17 -15.28 3.61
C LYS A 130 14.07 -14.33 4.11
N TYR A 131 14.15 -13.88 5.36
CA TYR A 131 13.19 -12.95 5.94
C TYR A 131 13.37 -11.54 5.37
N ARG A 132 14.62 -11.10 5.16
CA ARG A 132 14.95 -9.84 4.50
C ARG A 132 14.29 -9.76 3.12
N ALA A 133 14.48 -10.81 2.30
CA ALA A 133 13.86 -10.88 0.98
C ALA A 133 12.33 -10.80 1.01
N ARG A 134 11.70 -11.37 2.04
CA ARG A 134 10.24 -11.32 2.22
C ARG A 134 9.74 -9.96 2.72
N LEU A 135 10.52 -9.26 3.54
CA LEU A 135 10.15 -7.98 4.13
C LEU A 135 10.11 -6.82 3.13
N HIS A 136 10.66 -6.98 1.93
CA HIS A 136 10.47 -6.05 0.81
C HIS A 136 9.78 -6.69 -0.41
N ASP A 137 9.10 -7.81 -0.22
CA ASP A 137 8.30 -8.45 -1.27
C ASP A 137 6.83 -8.03 -1.14
N LEU A 138 6.35 -7.33 -2.17
CA LEU A 138 4.95 -6.89 -2.25
C LEU A 138 3.96 -8.06 -2.16
N SER A 139 4.33 -9.26 -2.64
CA SER A 139 3.44 -10.43 -2.56
C SER A 139 3.29 -10.92 -1.13
N TRP A 140 4.36 -10.86 -0.32
CA TRP A 140 4.30 -11.18 1.10
C TRP A 140 3.48 -10.17 1.88
N PHE A 141 3.68 -8.87 1.64
CA PHE A 141 2.87 -7.80 2.23
C PHE A 141 1.37 -8.02 1.95
N MET A 142 1.02 -8.19 0.68
CA MET A 142 -0.37 -8.39 0.25
C MET A 142 -0.96 -9.72 0.73
N ARG A 143 -0.13 -10.77 0.87
CA ARG A 143 -0.56 -12.02 1.47
C ARG A 143 -0.94 -11.81 2.94
N MET A 144 -0.08 -11.16 3.72
CA MET A 144 -0.34 -10.89 5.14
C MET A 144 -1.61 -10.05 5.34
N LEU A 145 -1.77 -9.02 4.52
CA LEU A 145 -2.97 -8.17 4.54
C LEU A 145 -4.23 -8.98 4.20
N ASN A 146 -4.24 -9.63 3.04
CA ASN A 146 -5.44 -10.32 2.55
C ASN A 146 -5.81 -11.54 3.40
N GLU A 147 -4.85 -12.31 3.86
CA GLU A 147 -5.10 -13.52 4.67
C GLU A 147 -5.69 -13.14 6.03
N SER A 148 -5.15 -12.12 6.69
CA SER A 148 -5.65 -11.68 7.99
C SER A 148 -7.09 -11.16 7.91
N ILE A 149 -7.39 -10.30 6.93
CA ILE A 149 -8.75 -9.76 6.73
C ILE A 149 -9.73 -10.88 6.36
N ALA A 150 -9.33 -11.82 5.50
CA ALA A 150 -10.20 -12.94 5.12
C ALA A 150 -10.54 -13.84 6.31
N ARG A 151 -9.55 -14.15 7.17
CA ARG A 151 -9.78 -14.96 8.39
C ARG A 151 -10.73 -14.26 9.36
N GLN A 152 -10.49 -12.97 9.60
CA GLN A 152 -11.31 -12.17 10.50
C GLN A 152 -12.75 -12.02 10.00
N ALA A 153 -12.93 -11.72 8.71
CA ALA A 153 -14.24 -11.61 8.10
C ALA A 153 -14.98 -12.96 8.07
N ASN A 154 -14.30 -14.05 7.72
CA ASN A 154 -14.92 -15.39 7.73
C ASN A 154 -15.31 -15.83 9.15
N ALA A 155 -14.51 -15.49 10.16
CA ALA A 155 -14.84 -15.80 11.56
C ALA A 155 -16.06 -14.99 12.04
N GLU A 156 -16.14 -13.69 11.68
CA GLU A 156 -17.28 -12.84 11.99
C GLU A 156 -18.57 -13.30 11.29
N ASP A 157 -18.43 -13.76 10.03
CA ASP A 157 -19.56 -14.22 9.22
C ASP A 157 -19.93 -15.68 9.54
N GLU A 158 -19.17 -16.38 10.40
CA GLU A 158 -19.31 -17.80 10.73
C GLU A 158 -19.31 -18.70 9.49
N VAL A 159 -18.47 -18.34 8.49
CA VAL A 159 -18.34 -19.07 7.23
C VAL A 159 -16.92 -19.53 6.99
N THR A 160 -16.78 -20.50 6.11
CA THR A 160 -15.50 -20.99 5.60
C THR A 160 -15.42 -20.77 4.10
N GLY A 161 -14.20 -20.70 3.56
CA GLY A 161 -13.99 -20.66 2.13
C GLY A 161 -13.33 -19.38 1.65
N ARG A 162 -13.48 -19.13 0.34
CA ARG A 162 -12.76 -18.08 -0.36
C ARG A 162 -13.42 -16.73 -0.13
N PHE A 163 -12.66 -15.79 0.47
CA PHE A 163 -13.10 -14.41 0.70
C PHE A 163 -12.74 -13.48 -0.48
N TRP A 164 -11.53 -13.60 -1.03
CA TRP A 164 -11.06 -12.77 -2.14
C TRP A 164 -11.35 -13.43 -3.50
N GLU A 165 -11.72 -12.61 -4.50
CA GLU A 165 -12.02 -13.05 -5.87
C GLU A 165 -10.82 -13.75 -6.53
N GLY A 166 -9.60 -13.33 -6.18
CA GLY A 166 -8.36 -13.89 -6.69
C GLY A 166 -7.14 -13.28 -6.04
N ARG A 167 -5.99 -13.47 -6.69
CA ARG A 167 -4.79 -12.75 -6.32
C ARG A 167 -5.00 -11.25 -6.55
N PHE A 168 -4.37 -10.40 -5.74
CA PHE A 168 -4.40 -8.96 -5.96
C PHE A 168 -3.93 -8.60 -7.38
N LYS A 169 -4.51 -7.56 -7.96
CA LYS A 169 -4.06 -6.96 -9.22
C LYS A 169 -2.99 -5.93 -8.89
N SER A 170 -1.98 -5.79 -9.76
CA SER A 170 -0.93 -4.79 -9.62
C SER A 170 -0.66 -4.10 -10.94
N GLN A 171 -0.38 -2.79 -10.87
CA GLN A 171 0.10 -1.97 -11.98
C GLN A 171 1.39 -1.29 -11.51
N ALA A 172 2.47 -1.43 -12.27
CA ALA A 172 3.72 -0.70 -12.05
C ALA A 172 3.52 0.77 -12.44
N LEU A 173 3.92 1.71 -11.58
CA LEU A 173 3.86 3.14 -11.83
C LEU A 173 5.27 3.61 -12.19
N LEU A 174 5.46 3.97 -13.47
CA LEU A 174 6.81 4.08 -14.05
C LEU A 174 7.44 5.47 -13.90
N ASP A 175 6.61 6.47 -13.62
CA ASP A 175 7.02 7.88 -13.55
C ASP A 175 6.10 8.70 -12.63
N GLU A 176 6.46 9.97 -12.41
CA GLU A 176 5.69 10.88 -11.55
C GLU A 176 4.26 11.11 -12.05
N GLN A 177 4.06 11.13 -13.37
CA GLN A 177 2.72 11.29 -13.96
C GLN A 177 1.82 10.10 -13.58
N ALA A 178 2.37 8.89 -13.64
CA ALA A 178 1.68 7.67 -13.24
C ALA A 178 1.37 7.65 -11.73
N ILE A 179 2.34 8.06 -10.89
CA ILE A 179 2.17 8.13 -9.43
C ILE A 179 1.06 9.11 -9.08
N LEU A 180 1.12 10.36 -9.57
CA LEU A 180 0.11 11.38 -9.32
C LEU A 180 -1.28 10.91 -9.76
N SER A 181 -1.38 10.39 -10.98
CA SER A 181 -2.64 9.90 -11.55
C SER A 181 -3.22 8.74 -10.76
N ALA A 182 -2.38 7.79 -10.32
CA ALA A 182 -2.82 6.64 -9.53
C ALA A 182 -3.28 7.05 -8.12
N MET A 183 -2.55 7.95 -7.46
CA MET A 183 -2.93 8.49 -6.14
C MET A 183 -4.28 9.21 -6.22
N THR A 184 -4.43 10.14 -7.16
CA THR A 184 -5.69 10.88 -7.36
C THR A 184 -6.84 9.94 -7.75
N TYR A 185 -6.57 8.94 -8.63
CA TYR A 185 -7.56 7.91 -8.95
C TYR A 185 -8.05 7.17 -7.71
N VAL A 186 -7.15 6.83 -6.79
CA VAL A 186 -7.46 6.12 -5.54
C VAL A 186 -8.25 7.02 -4.59
N ASP A 187 -7.78 8.22 -4.32
CA ASP A 187 -8.40 9.15 -3.38
C ASP A 187 -9.80 9.62 -3.83
N LEU A 188 -10.03 9.75 -5.13
CA LEU A 188 -11.34 10.11 -5.70
C LEU A 188 -12.26 8.92 -5.96
N ASN A 189 -11.87 7.70 -5.60
CA ASN A 189 -12.68 6.51 -5.84
C ASN A 189 -14.07 6.57 -5.15
N PRO A 190 -14.18 6.98 -3.86
CA PRO A 190 -15.48 7.14 -3.21
C PRO A 190 -16.38 8.19 -3.88
N ILE A 191 -15.82 9.31 -4.35
CA ILE A 191 -16.57 10.36 -5.06
C ILE A 191 -17.12 9.83 -6.38
N ARG A 192 -16.31 9.12 -7.16
CA ARG A 192 -16.77 8.47 -8.41
C ARG A 192 -17.83 7.40 -8.18
N ALA A 193 -17.78 6.72 -7.03
CA ALA A 193 -18.75 5.71 -6.65
C ALA A 193 -19.98 6.31 -5.95
N GLN A 194 -20.08 7.64 -5.87
CA GLN A 194 -21.17 8.37 -5.18
C GLN A 194 -21.33 7.96 -3.70
N MET A 195 -20.23 7.55 -3.07
CA MET A 195 -20.17 7.20 -1.64
C MET A 195 -19.85 8.41 -0.78
N ALA A 196 -19.24 9.45 -1.37
CA ALA A 196 -18.88 10.71 -0.72
C ALA A 196 -19.02 11.87 -1.71
N ASP A 197 -19.27 13.07 -1.18
CA ASP A 197 -19.44 14.28 -1.96
C ASP A 197 -18.16 15.09 -2.09
N THR A 198 -17.26 14.97 -1.13
CA THR A 198 -16.01 15.73 -1.08
C THR A 198 -14.86 14.84 -0.59
N PRO A 199 -13.59 15.22 -0.87
CA PRO A 199 -12.43 14.51 -0.37
C PRO A 199 -12.41 14.36 1.16
N GLU A 200 -12.81 15.41 1.90
CA GLU A 200 -12.86 15.42 3.38
C GLU A 200 -13.86 14.40 3.93
N ARG A 201 -14.96 14.18 3.21
CA ARG A 201 -16.01 13.23 3.56
C ARG A 201 -15.77 11.83 3.02
N SER A 202 -14.69 11.64 2.25
CA SER A 202 -14.28 10.35 1.71
C SER A 202 -13.64 9.49 2.81
N ALA A 203 -14.43 9.05 3.79
CA ALA A 203 -13.94 8.25 4.90
C ALA A 203 -13.13 7.03 4.41
N PHE A 204 -12.09 6.67 5.16
CA PHE A 204 -11.19 5.57 4.85
C PHE A 204 -10.44 5.73 3.51
N THR A 205 -10.02 6.97 3.23
CA THR A 205 -9.08 7.31 2.16
C THR A 205 -7.87 8.05 2.70
N SER A 206 -6.76 7.98 1.98
CA SER A 206 -5.54 8.72 2.32
C SER A 206 -5.75 10.24 2.29
N VAL A 207 -6.56 10.78 1.38
CA VAL A 207 -6.82 12.21 1.31
C VAL A 207 -7.59 12.72 2.54
N ALA A 208 -8.64 12.00 2.95
CA ALA A 208 -9.39 12.37 4.16
C ALA A 208 -8.53 12.29 5.43
N GLU A 209 -7.65 11.30 5.54
CA GLU A 209 -6.69 11.20 6.63
C GLU A 209 -5.74 12.39 6.65
N ARG A 210 -5.13 12.76 5.50
CA ARG A 210 -4.20 13.90 5.39
C ARG A 210 -4.86 15.22 5.75
N ILE A 211 -6.07 15.46 5.26
CA ILE A 211 -6.86 16.67 5.62
C ILE A 211 -7.16 16.68 7.13
N GLY A 212 -7.57 15.52 7.68
CA GLY A 212 -7.80 15.36 9.12
C GLY A 212 -6.56 15.64 9.97
N ASP A 213 -5.39 15.22 9.53
CA ASP A 213 -4.13 15.50 10.23
C ASP A 213 -3.73 16.98 10.18
N LEU A 214 -3.99 17.70 9.07
CA LEU A 214 -3.75 19.14 8.96
C LEU A 214 -4.72 19.96 9.84
N THR A 215 -5.95 19.49 10.01
CA THR A 215 -6.98 20.20 10.79
C THR A 215 -6.95 19.86 12.28
N ARG A 216 -6.20 18.82 12.68
CA ARG A 216 -6.04 18.46 14.09
C ARG A 216 -5.21 19.53 14.81
N PRO A 217 -5.73 20.16 15.90
CA PRO A 217 -4.92 21.08 16.67
C PRO A 217 -3.64 20.37 17.12
N PRO A 218 -2.49 21.07 17.15
CA PRO A 218 -1.26 20.49 17.63
C PRO A 218 -1.48 20.02 19.07
N SER A 219 -1.72 18.72 19.23
CA SER A 219 -1.62 18.09 20.53
C SER A 219 -0.22 18.39 21.01
N THR A 220 -0.08 18.83 22.26
CA THR A 220 1.22 18.98 22.94
C THR A 220 1.95 17.65 22.78
N ILE A 221 2.69 17.52 21.70
CA ILE A 221 3.59 16.40 21.49
C ILE A 221 4.71 16.66 22.50
N SER A 222 4.64 15.99 23.65
CA SER A 222 5.84 15.71 24.42
C SER A 222 6.84 15.16 23.42
N ALA A 223 7.87 15.95 23.14
CA ALA A 223 9.00 15.54 22.33
C ALA A 223 9.71 14.41 23.07
N THR A 224 9.17 13.21 22.96
CA THR A 224 9.93 12.01 23.25
C THR A 224 10.72 11.73 21.99
N THR A 225 11.91 12.30 21.92
CA THR A 225 12.99 11.79 21.08
C THR A 225 13.12 10.31 21.41
N ALA A 226 12.49 9.47 20.61
CA ALA A 226 12.67 8.05 20.69
C ALA A 226 14.04 7.71 20.10
N SER A 227 15.07 7.82 20.93
CA SER A 227 16.24 6.97 20.84
C SER A 227 15.75 5.52 20.94
N PRO A 228 16.26 4.56 20.18
CA PRO A 228 15.90 3.17 20.32
C PRO A 228 16.52 2.60 21.58
N ALA A 229 15.94 2.91 22.74
CA ALA A 229 16.30 2.26 23.99
C ALA A 229 15.52 0.96 24.11
N ALA A 230 16.28 -0.11 24.29
CA ALA A 230 15.80 -1.45 24.58
C ALA A 230 14.71 -1.44 25.66
N SER A 231 13.47 -1.72 25.27
CA SER A 231 12.39 -2.00 26.22
C SER A 231 12.51 -3.45 26.66
N ALA A 232 12.78 -3.64 27.95
CA ALA A 232 12.86 -4.94 28.60
C ALA A 232 11.53 -5.69 28.46
N LEU A 233 11.56 -6.82 27.78
CA LEU A 233 10.46 -7.76 27.63
C LEU A 233 10.41 -8.72 28.82
N ALA A 234 9.24 -8.85 29.43
CA ALA A 234 8.94 -9.88 30.42
C ALA A 234 9.11 -11.30 29.83
N PRO A 235 9.54 -12.29 30.63
CA PRO A 235 9.85 -13.62 30.12
C PRO A 235 8.59 -14.38 29.67
N PRO A 236 8.65 -15.18 28.58
CA PRO A 236 7.53 -15.97 28.12
C PRO A 236 7.36 -17.26 28.93
N ARG A 237 6.11 -17.61 29.23
CA ARG A 237 5.72 -18.90 29.79
C ARG A 237 5.98 -20.02 28.78
N ALA A 238 6.45 -21.14 29.30
CA ALA A 238 6.71 -22.36 28.55
C ALA A 238 5.45 -22.94 27.88
N ALA A 239 5.57 -23.36 26.65
CA ALA A 239 4.56 -24.12 25.92
C ALA A 239 5.17 -25.10 24.93
N GLY A 240 4.52 -26.25 24.81
CA GLY A 240 4.88 -27.49 24.20
C GLY A 240 5.06 -27.55 22.69
N ALA A 241 5.47 -28.70 22.28
CA ALA A 241 5.85 -29.36 21.02
C ALA A 241 5.63 -28.70 19.63
N PRO A 242 6.47 -29.02 18.62
CA PRO A 242 6.54 -28.28 17.36
C PRO A 242 5.51 -28.76 16.34
N ASP A 243 4.70 -27.83 15.82
CA ASP A 243 3.91 -28.04 14.63
C ASP A 243 4.52 -27.24 13.47
N SER A 244 4.83 -27.93 12.38
CA SER A 244 5.54 -27.43 11.19
C SER A 244 4.66 -26.67 10.19
N SER A 245 3.44 -26.31 10.57
CA SER A 245 2.47 -25.54 9.77
C SER A 245 2.11 -24.20 10.39
N ALA A 246 3.08 -23.43 10.87
CA ALA A 246 2.81 -22.14 11.50
C ALA A 246 2.22 -21.14 10.50
N GLY A 247 0.90 -21.04 10.46
CA GLY A 247 0.16 -19.91 9.91
C GLY A 247 0.49 -18.62 10.67
N PRO A 248 0.10 -17.43 10.13
CA PRO A 248 0.36 -16.15 10.79
C PRO A 248 -0.26 -16.12 12.18
N ARG A 249 0.42 -15.43 13.10
CA ARG A 249 0.01 -15.32 14.51
C ARG A 249 -1.43 -14.85 14.65
N SER A 250 -2.07 -15.28 15.73
CA SER A 250 -3.43 -14.88 16.15
C SER A 250 -3.59 -13.35 16.13
N GLU A 251 -4.78 -12.86 15.81
CA GLU A 251 -5.14 -11.44 15.68
C GLU A 251 -4.75 -10.58 16.88
N THR A 252 -4.74 -11.14 18.08
CA THR A 252 -4.30 -10.47 19.31
C THR A 252 -2.87 -9.93 19.23
N LYS A 253 -2.00 -10.48 18.38
CA LYS A 253 -0.62 -9.98 18.22
C LYS A 253 -0.51 -8.84 17.22
N PHE A 254 -1.39 -8.77 16.24
CA PHE A 254 -1.40 -7.64 15.30
C PHE A 254 -1.86 -6.33 15.96
N THR A 255 -2.79 -6.38 16.92
CA THR A 255 -3.29 -5.19 17.61
C THR A 255 -2.20 -4.44 18.40
N SER A 256 -1.11 -5.11 18.76
CA SER A 256 0.03 -4.51 19.46
C SER A 256 1.10 -3.91 18.53
N LEU A 257 0.98 -4.09 17.21
CA LEU A 257 1.96 -3.54 16.28
C LEU A 257 1.83 -2.02 16.15
N PRO A 258 2.97 -1.29 16.02
CA PRO A 258 2.93 0.14 15.73
C PRO A 258 2.27 0.38 14.36
N LYS A 259 1.70 1.57 14.19
CA LYS A 259 1.12 2.00 12.92
C LYS A 259 2.06 3.00 12.25
N GLN A 260 2.55 2.69 11.06
CA GLN A 260 3.33 3.60 10.25
C GLN A 260 2.41 4.68 9.67
N PRO A 261 2.76 5.97 9.75
CA PRO A 261 2.03 7.03 9.05
C PRO A 261 2.14 6.84 7.52
N LEU A 262 1.28 7.54 6.79
CA LEU A 262 1.39 7.62 5.35
C LEU A 262 2.72 8.25 4.92
N MET A 263 3.18 7.88 3.73
CA MET A 263 4.37 8.46 3.12
C MET A 263 4.24 9.98 3.06
N PRO A 264 5.26 10.74 3.50
CA PRO A 264 5.24 12.20 3.44
C PRO A 264 5.31 12.72 2.01
N PHE A 265 4.92 13.98 1.82
CA PHE A 265 5.16 14.73 0.60
C PHE A 265 6.45 15.53 0.72
N ASP A 266 7.26 15.57 -0.33
CA ASP A 266 8.43 16.43 -0.44
C ASP A 266 8.74 16.79 -1.89
N ALA A 267 8.32 17.97 -2.32
CA ALA A 267 8.61 18.50 -3.65
C ALA A 267 10.09 18.85 -3.85
N THR A 268 10.88 18.91 -2.76
CA THR A 268 12.29 19.32 -2.79
C THR A 268 13.27 18.15 -2.93
N ALA A 269 12.75 16.91 -2.89
CA ALA A 269 13.52 15.67 -2.94
C ALA A 269 14.62 15.57 -1.84
N ARG A 270 14.42 16.22 -0.69
CA ARG A 270 15.33 16.13 0.46
C ARG A 270 15.11 14.87 1.28
N LEU A 271 13.87 14.38 1.31
CA LEU A 271 13.54 13.14 1.98
C LEU A 271 13.78 11.95 1.03
N TYR A 272 14.52 10.97 1.50
CA TYR A 272 14.82 9.76 0.73
C TYR A 272 13.55 9.02 0.25
N ALA A 273 12.53 8.93 1.10
CA ALA A 273 11.29 8.24 0.81
C ALA A 273 10.10 9.19 0.99
N ALA A 274 9.77 9.93 -0.08
CA ALA A 274 8.66 10.86 -0.10
C ALA A 274 7.92 10.81 -1.45
N ILE A 275 6.71 11.34 -1.46
CA ILE A 275 5.94 11.60 -2.66
C ILE A 275 6.49 12.91 -3.27
N PRO A 276 6.91 12.92 -4.56
CA PRO A 276 7.69 14.02 -5.15
C PRO A 276 6.82 15.23 -5.54
N PHE A 277 5.89 15.65 -4.66
CA PHE A 277 4.98 16.77 -4.86
C PHE A 277 4.85 17.58 -3.57
N ALA A 278 4.34 18.81 -3.66
CA ALA A 278 3.86 19.55 -2.50
C ALA A 278 2.48 19.03 -2.09
N LEU A 279 2.24 18.88 -0.79
CA LEU A 279 0.96 18.39 -0.29
C LEU A 279 -0.19 19.33 -0.65
N ASP A 280 0.00 20.64 -0.49
CA ASP A 280 -1.03 21.63 -0.79
C ASP A 280 -1.44 21.61 -2.25
N ASP A 281 -0.46 21.54 -3.17
CA ASP A 281 -0.73 21.41 -4.61
C ASP A 281 -1.51 20.13 -4.94
N TYR A 282 -1.19 19.04 -4.24
CA TYR A 282 -1.89 17.76 -4.40
C TYR A 282 -3.34 17.84 -3.90
N LEU A 283 -3.56 18.42 -2.72
CA LEU A 283 -4.91 18.54 -2.13
C LEU A 283 -5.79 19.44 -3.00
N GLU A 284 -5.28 20.59 -3.48
CA GLU A 284 -5.99 21.49 -4.40
C GLU A 284 -6.37 20.76 -5.70
N LEU A 285 -5.45 19.98 -6.26
CA LEU A 285 -5.69 19.18 -7.47
C LEU A 285 -6.79 18.13 -7.24
N VAL A 286 -6.74 17.40 -6.13
CA VAL A 286 -7.74 16.38 -5.78
C VAL A 286 -9.11 16.99 -5.56
N GLU A 287 -9.20 18.11 -4.84
CA GLU A 287 -10.46 18.83 -4.59
C GLU A 287 -11.09 19.28 -5.92
N THR A 288 -10.30 19.93 -6.77
CA THR A 288 -10.78 20.43 -8.05
C THR A 288 -11.19 19.32 -8.99
N ALA A 289 -10.39 18.23 -9.09
CA ALA A 289 -10.74 17.07 -9.85
C ALA A 289 -11.99 16.38 -9.30
N GLY A 290 -12.17 16.32 -7.98
CA GLY A 290 -13.36 15.79 -7.32
C GLY A 290 -14.63 16.56 -7.72
N ARG A 291 -14.55 17.90 -7.79
CA ARG A 291 -15.66 18.75 -8.26
C ARG A 291 -16.03 18.46 -9.73
N CYS A 292 -15.03 18.22 -10.60
CA CYS A 292 -15.26 17.88 -12.00
C CYS A 292 -15.92 16.50 -12.20
N LEU A 293 -15.74 15.58 -11.25
CA LEU A 293 -16.30 14.23 -11.32
C LEU A 293 -17.77 14.15 -10.87
N ARG A 294 -18.30 15.19 -10.26
CA ARG A 294 -19.69 15.24 -9.81
C ARG A 294 -20.60 15.65 -10.96
N SER A 295 -21.68 14.88 -11.16
CA SER A 295 -22.67 15.16 -12.21
C SER A 295 -23.49 16.44 -11.95
N ASP A 296 -23.59 16.87 -10.68
CA ASP A 296 -24.38 18.04 -10.24
C ASP A 296 -23.59 19.36 -10.25
N LYS A 297 -22.26 19.31 -10.41
CA LYS A 297 -21.40 20.49 -10.42
C LYS A 297 -20.34 20.36 -11.52
N ARG A 298 -20.41 21.26 -12.50
CA ARG A 298 -19.32 21.46 -13.45
C ARG A 298 -18.29 22.38 -12.84
N GLY A 299 -17.06 21.93 -12.70
CA GLY A 299 -15.92 22.72 -12.26
C GLY A 299 -14.81 22.71 -13.30
N ALA A 300 -14.17 23.85 -13.52
CA ALA A 300 -12.90 23.91 -14.22
C ALA A 300 -11.76 23.82 -13.21
N ILE A 301 -10.63 23.20 -13.57
CA ILE A 301 -9.43 23.20 -12.74
C ILE A 301 -8.86 24.64 -12.74
N PRO A 302 -8.65 25.27 -11.56
CA PRO A 302 -8.09 26.63 -11.50
C PRO A 302 -6.72 26.73 -12.16
N ILE A 303 -6.37 27.92 -12.65
CA ILE A 303 -5.07 28.17 -13.29
C ILE A 303 -3.89 27.86 -12.35
N GLN A 304 -4.03 28.11 -11.04
CA GLN A 304 -2.99 27.81 -10.04
C GLN A 304 -2.72 26.30 -9.93
N THR A 305 -3.76 25.49 -10.02
CA THR A 305 -3.62 24.02 -10.01
C THR A 305 -2.95 23.51 -11.29
N SER A 306 -3.06 24.24 -12.38
CA SER A 306 -2.44 23.88 -13.66
C SER A 306 -0.91 23.86 -13.60
N LYS A 307 -0.25 24.58 -12.67
CA LYS A 307 1.22 24.57 -12.52
C LYS A 307 1.79 23.18 -12.25
N LEU A 308 1.13 22.38 -11.40
CA LEU A 308 1.55 20.99 -11.15
C LEU A 308 1.35 20.13 -12.39
N LEU A 309 0.22 20.25 -13.07
CA LEU A 309 -0.05 19.53 -14.30
C LEU A 309 0.87 19.99 -15.43
N ASP A 310 1.16 21.30 -15.52
CA ASP A 310 2.09 21.86 -16.49
C ASP A 310 3.52 21.35 -16.30
N ARG A 311 3.99 21.26 -15.05
CA ARG A 311 5.29 20.64 -14.72
C ARG A 311 5.38 19.21 -15.24
N LEU A 312 4.28 18.46 -15.15
CA LEU A 312 4.19 17.08 -15.59
C LEU A 312 3.79 16.92 -17.06
N GLY A 313 3.51 18.01 -17.77
CA GLY A 313 3.09 17.97 -19.17
C GLY A 313 1.70 17.38 -19.41
N ILE A 314 0.80 17.48 -18.43
CA ILE A 314 -0.57 16.93 -18.48
C ILE A 314 -1.57 18.10 -18.56
N THR A 315 -2.52 18.06 -19.50
CA THR A 315 -3.61 19.04 -19.52
C THR A 315 -4.70 18.65 -18.50
N PRO A 316 -5.50 19.62 -18.00
CA PRO A 316 -6.63 19.33 -17.10
C PRO A 316 -7.58 18.24 -17.62
N ASP A 317 -7.98 18.31 -18.90
CA ASP A 317 -8.89 17.31 -19.51
C ASP A 317 -8.26 15.93 -19.58
N GLN A 318 -6.98 15.85 -19.92
CA GLN A 318 -6.22 14.61 -19.89
C GLN A 318 -6.16 14.02 -18.49
N PHE A 319 -5.93 14.86 -17.48
CA PHE A 319 -5.88 14.45 -16.09
C PHE A 319 -7.21 13.89 -15.60
N ILE A 320 -8.31 14.58 -15.85
CA ILE A 320 -9.66 14.08 -15.53
C ILE A 320 -9.95 12.76 -16.22
N THR A 321 -9.60 12.65 -17.50
CA THR A 321 -9.76 11.39 -18.25
C THR A 321 -8.93 10.26 -17.61
N CYS A 322 -7.70 10.54 -17.20
CA CYS A 322 -6.83 9.59 -16.54
C CYS A 322 -7.42 9.13 -15.20
N THR A 323 -7.80 10.06 -14.33
CA THR A 323 -8.37 9.76 -13.01
C THR A 323 -9.72 9.04 -13.06
N THR A 324 -10.44 9.10 -14.17
CA THR A 324 -11.71 8.35 -14.33
C THR A 324 -11.53 6.94 -14.89
N SER A 325 -10.50 6.71 -15.68
CA SER A 325 -10.42 5.50 -16.51
C SER A 325 -9.11 4.70 -16.36
N LEU A 326 -8.21 5.09 -15.45
CA LEU A 326 -6.86 4.51 -15.27
C LEU A 326 -6.84 2.97 -15.36
N MET A 327 -7.64 2.30 -14.54
CA MET A 327 -7.68 0.84 -14.46
C MET A 327 -8.18 0.16 -15.74
N ARG A 328 -9.00 0.85 -16.54
CA ARG A 328 -9.57 0.31 -17.78
C ARG A 328 -8.62 0.51 -18.95
N GLN A 329 -7.89 1.61 -18.95
CA GLN A 329 -7.02 2.02 -20.06
C GLN A 329 -5.67 1.30 -20.03
N PHE A 330 -5.08 1.17 -18.85
CA PHE A 330 -3.75 0.57 -18.71
C PHE A 330 -3.82 -0.93 -18.32
N GLY A 331 -2.74 -1.64 -18.63
CA GLY A 331 -2.54 -3.03 -18.26
C GLY A 331 -1.75 -3.19 -16.95
N SER A 332 -0.62 -3.88 -17.03
CA SER A 332 0.26 -4.15 -15.89
C SER A 332 1.19 -2.99 -15.53
N ALA A 333 1.25 -1.93 -16.34
CA ALA A 333 2.06 -0.74 -16.10
C ALA A 333 1.30 0.52 -16.54
N VAL A 334 1.58 1.63 -15.85
CA VAL A 334 1.10 2.98 -16.12
C VAL A 334 2.32 3.88 -16.24
N GLY A 335 2.36 4.76 -17.20
CA GLY A 335 3.44 5.72 -17.42
C GLY A 335 3.28 6.47 -18.71
N ALA A 336 4.11 7.49 -18.90
CA ALA A 336 4.27 8.19 -20.17
C ALA A 336 4.67 7.23 -21.29
N PRO A 337 4.43 7.56 -22.57
CA PRO A 337 4.79 6.69 -23.68
C PRO A 337 6.27 6.29 -23.68
N ALA A 338 7.17 7.21 -23.33
CA ALA A 338 8.61 6.92 -23.25
C ALA A 338 8.91 5.86 -22.15
N SER A 339 8.31 6.00 -20.96
CA SER A 339 8.47 5.05 -19.84
C SER A 339 7.94 3.66 -20.20
N LEU A 340 6.80 3.59 -20.89
CA LEU A 340 6.25 2.33 -21.38
C LEU A 340 7.12 1.68 -22.44
N LEU A 341 7.72 2.46 -23.35
CA LEU A 341 8.65 1.95 -24.37
C LEU A 341 9.94 1.42 -23.73
N GLN A 342 10.51 2.14 -22.76
CA GLN A 342 11.66 1.67 -21.99
C GLN A 342 11.37 0.33 -21.31
N LEU A 343 10.20 0.19 -20.70
CA LEU A 343 9.77 -1.05 -20.09
C LEU A 343 9.61 -2.18 -21.11
N CYS A 344 9.07 -1.90 -22.31
CA CYS A 344 8.99 -2.87 -23.39
C CYS A 344 10.38 -3.36 -23.80
N THR A 345 11.33 -2.45 -23.95
CA THR A 345 12.72 -2.78 -24.30
C THR A 345 13.41 -3.60 -23.21
N ALA A 346 13.32 -3.15 -21.95
CA ALA A 346 13.92 -3.84 -20.80
C ALA A 346 13.39 -5.26 -20.62
N ARG A 347 12.10 -5.48 -20.90
CA ARG A 347 11.45 -6.79 -20.76
C ARG A 347 11.43 -7.61 -22.06
N GLN A 348 12.00 -7.09 -23.15
CA GLN A 348 12.01 -7.72 -24.48
C GLN A 348 10.61 -8.11 -24.97
N ILE A 349 9.61 -7.25 -24.72
CA ILE A 349 8.24 -7.46 -25.16
C ILE A 349 7.85 -6.44 -26.24
N LYS A 350 7.05 -6.86 -27.21
CA LYS A 350 6.66 -6.01 -28.35
C LYS A 350 5.58 -4.99 -27.98
N TYR A 351 4.80 -5.24 -26.96
CA TYR A 351 3.60 -4.45 -26.66
C TYR A 351 3.21 -4.49 -25.19
N LEU A 352 2.78 -3.33 -24.67
CA LEU A 352 2.08 -3.17 -23.39
C LEU A 352 0.71 -2.52 -23.66
N ARG A 353 -0.32 -3.06 -23.02
CA ARG A 353 -1.64 -2.42 -23.05
C ARG A 353 -1.57 -1.07 -22.34
N GLY A 354 -2.06 -0.02 -23.01
CA GLY A 354 -2.09 1.34 -22.47
C GLY A 354 -1.28 2.37 -23.27
N MET A 355 -0.55 1.97 -24.30
CA MET A 355 0.27 2.90 -25.10
C MET A 355 -0.59 4.01 -25.74
N ALA A 356 -1.74 3.69 -26.32
CA ALA A 356 -2.65 4.69 -26.90
C ALA A 356 -3.22 5.62 -25.82
N ALA A 357 -3.56 5.05 -24.63
CA ALA A 357 -4.00 5.84 -23.50
C ALA A 357 -2.89 6.76 -22.96
N ALA A 358 -1.66 6.26 -22.87
CA ALA A 358 -0.51 7.06 -22.44
C ALA A 358 -0.28 8.29 -23.35
N ARG A 359 -0.35 8.09 -24.68
CA ARG A 359 -0.28 9.21 -25.63
C ARG A 359 -1.40 10.23 -25.44
N GLY A 360 -2.62 9.74 -25.24
CA GLY A 360 -3.77 10.62 -25.02
C GLY A 360 -3.79 11.34 -23.67
N MET A 361 -3.14 10.77 -22.64
CA MET A 361 -3.19 11.26 -21.26
C MET A 361 -1.92 12.00 -20.81
N PHE A 362 -0.76 11.64 -21.34
CA PHE A 362 0.54 12.11 -20.85
C PHE A 362 1.41 12.78 -21.92
N GLU A 363 0.99 12.85 -23.17
CA GLU A 363 1.66 13.66 -24.19
C GLU A 363 0.89 14.95 -24.45
N ARG A 364 1.59 16.10 -24.43
CA ARG A 364 1.02 17.34 -24.97
C ARG A 364 0.79 17.16 -26.47
N LYS A 365 -0.44 17.35 -26.93
CA LYS A 365 -0.65 17.55 -28.35
C LYS A 365 0.13 18.80 -28.76
N ALA A 366 1.03 18.67 -29.74
CA ALA A 366 1.60 19.83 -30.36
C ALA A 366 0.46 20.72 -30.87
N ALA A 367 0.47 22.00 -30.45
CA ALA A 367 -0.52 22.99 -30.85
C ALA A 367 -0.38 23.29 -32.35
#